data_9155a283e76ead6131d58387b1369d38
#
_entry.id   9155a283e76ead6131d58387b1369d38
#
_cell.length_a   1.000
_cell.length_b   1.000
_cell.length_c   1.000
_cell.angle_alpha   90.00
_cell.angle_beta   90.00
_cell.angle_gamma   90.00
#
_symmetry.space_group_name_H-M   'P 1'
#
loop_
_entity.id
_entity.type
_entity.pdbx_description
1 polymer ?
#
loop_
_entity_poly.entity_id
_entity_poly.type
_entity_poly.pdbx_seq_one_letter_code
_entity_poly.pdbx_strand_id
1 'polypeptide(L)'
;MPHARHKRALARLFSIQTLETPLHREPGLSQMASKKLDFRGRSYKDVLGFTFRHWAEQPWRILTIIVAVLLSTLASVVTPLYAGRLVDAVASGAASDPTAWQAAITAFWILAALGVGATALRQVVFLSLTFLTLKMMSKIAANAFHRVQRFSTDWHANSFAGSTVRKVTRGMWALDLLNDTLLVALLPSLVMLAGATILLGATWPLMGAVIGVGSLLYVTLTVMLSLGFVAPAARLANAWDTRMGGALADSITCNAVVKAFGAEEREETRLARVIGKWRLRTRR
;
A
#
# COMPACT_ATOMS: atom_id res chain seq x y z
N MET A 1 23.02 -10.60 20.74
CA MET A 1 22.05 -11.63 20.38
C MET A 1 20.89 -11.10 19.50
N PRO A 2 21.13 -10.56 18.31
CA PRO A 2 20.04 -10.07 17.43
C PRO A 2 19.48 -11.13 16.46
N HIS A 3 20.16 -12.26 16.26
CA HIS A 3 19.80 -13.28 15.28
C HIS A 3 18.49 -14.07 15.59
N ALA A 4 18.11 -14.20 16.86
CA ALA A 4 16.94 -14.99 17.25
C ALA A 4 15.59 -14.29 16.99
N ARG A 5 15.52 -12.96 17.05
CA ARG A 5 14.29 -12.20 16.77
C ARG A 5 13.95 -12.13 15.27
N HIS A 6 14.96 -12.14 14.42
CA HIS A 6 14.78 -12.13 12.97
C HIS A 6 14.22 -13.46 12.45
N LYS A 7 14.58 -14.58 13.06
CA LYS A 7 14.01 -15.90 12.75
C LYS A 7 12.50 -15.99 13.04
N ARG A 8 12.02 -15.30 14.10
CA ARG A 8 10.59 -15.35 14.48
C ARG A 8 9.67 -14.48 13.63
N ALA A 9 10.13 -13.32 13.15
CA ALA A 9 9.29 -12.43 12.34
C ALA A 9 8.99 -13.01 10.94
N LEU A 10 9.98 -13.60 10.30
CA LEU A 10 9.80 -14.24 8.98
C LEU A 10 9.14 -15.63 9.08
N ALA A 11 9.41 -16.38 10.13
CA ALA A 11 8.67 -17.63 10.39
C ALA A 11 7.16 -17.37 10.54
N ARG A 12 6.77 -16.21 11.08
CA ARG A 12 5.35 -15.83 11.22
C ARG A 12 4.72 -15.30 9.93
N LEU A 13 5.47 -14.63 9.05
CA LEU A 13 5.00 -14.30 7.69
C LEU A 13 4.73 -15.56 6.86
N PHE A 14 5.48 -16.63 7.11
CA PHE A 14 5.28 -17.93 6.46
C PHE A 14 4.28 -18.85 7.19
N SER A 15 4.08 -18.71 8.51
CA SER A 15 3.18 -19.58 9.29
C SER A 15 1.70 -19.15 9.30
N ILE A 16 1.36 -18.02 8.69
CA ILE A 16 -0.04 -17.54 8.64
C ILE A 16 -0.92 -18.40 7.72
N GLN A 17 -0.37 -19.38 7.01
CA GLN A 17 -1.14 -20.18 6.03
C GLN A 17 -0.90 -21.70 6.03
N THR A 18 -0.36 -22.29 7.09
CA THR A 18 -0.51 -23.73 7.30
C THR A 18 -1.83 -24.00 8.03
N LEU A 19 -2.95 -23.84 7.33
CA LEU A 19 -4.17 -24.57 7.66
C LEU A 19 -4.06 -25.90 6.89
N GLU A 20 -3.61 -26.92 7.61
CA GLU A 20 -3.86 -28.32 7.24
C GLU A 20 -5.36 -28.46 7.01
N THR A 21 -5.75 -28.83 5.81
CA THR A 21 -7.09 -29.23 5.46
C THR A 21 -7.22 -30.74 5.67
N PRO A 22 -7.97 -31.23 6.67
CA PRO A 22 -8.58 -32.53 6.56
C PRO A 22 -9.71 -32.43 5.54
N LEU A 23 -9.68 -33.27 4.55
CA LEU A 23 -10.80 -33.56 3.65
C LEU A 23 -12.00 -34.02 4.51
N HIS A 24 -13.15 -33.42 4.27
CA HIS A 24 -14.47 -33.65 4.90
C HIS A 24 -14.74 -32.93 6.24
N ARG A 25 -15.27 -31.73 6.11
CA ARG A 25 -16.49 -31.19 6.73
C ARG A 25 -16.59 -29.72 6.38
N GLU A 26 -17.60 -29.33 5.64
CA GLU A 26 -17.95 -27.90 5.51
C GLU A 26 -18.27 -27.38 6.93
N PRO A 27 -17.46 -26.53 7.55
CA PRO A 27 -17.88 -25.89 8.80
C PRO A 27 -18.97 -24.90 8.41
N GLY A 28 -20.14 -25.06 9.02
CA GLY A 28 -21.30 -24.23 8.79
C GLY A 28 -20.95 -22.74 8.90
N LEU A 29 -21.52 -21.94 8.04
CA LEU A 29 -21.37 -20.49 7.93
C LEU A 29 -21.53 -19.74 9.27
N SER A 30 -22.15 -20.34 10.27
CA SER A 30 -22.32 -19.81 11.63
C SER A 30 -21.02 -19.79 12.46
N GLN A 31 -20.08 -20.71 12.25
CA GLN A 31 -18.80 -20.72 12.97
C GLN A 31 -17.79 -19.72 12.41
N MET A 32 -17.93 -19.30 11.15
CA MET A 32 -17.07 -18.24 10.58
C MET A 32 -17.45 -16.83 11.06
N ALA A 33 -18.70 -16.61 11.44
CA ALA A 33 -19.19 -15.31 11.94
C ALA A 33 -18.82 -15.02 13.40
N SER A 34 -18.48 -16.05 14.18
CA SER A 34 -18.23 -15.94 15.63
C SER A 34 -16.75 -15.81 16.02
N LYS A 35 -15.81 -15.95 15.07
CA LYS A 35 -14.41 -15.66 15.38
C LYS A 35 -14.25 -14.15 15.50
N LYS A 36 -14.42 -13.63 16.74
CA LYS A 36 -14.09 -12.25 17.13
C LYS A 36 -12.88 -11.80 16.33
N LEU A 37 -12.99 -10.63 15.71
CA LEU A 37 -11.91 -9.91 15.06
C LEU A 37 -10.73 -9.82 16.03
N ASP A 38 -9.90 -10.85 16.01
CA ASP A 38 -8.64 -10.84 16.73
C ASP A 38 -7.73 -9.87 15.95
N PHE A 39 -7.94 -8.58 16.24
CA PHE A 39 -7.06 -7.51 15.84
C PHE A 39 -5.74 -7.78 16.57
N ARG A 40 -4.97 -8.72 16.05
CA ARG A 40 -3.59 -8.93 16.50
C ARG A 40 -2.80 -7.71 16.05
N GLY A 41 -2.86 -6.65 16.86
CA GLY A 41 -2.02 -5.46 16.71
C GLY A 41 -0.53 -5.78 16.63
N ARG A 42 -0.14 -6.97 17.02
CA ARG A 42 1.19 -7.56 16.79
C ARG A 42 1.53 -7.72 15.31
N SER A 43 0.59 -8.15 14.46
CA SER A 43 0.86 -8.38 13.04
C SER A 43 1.18 -7.08 12.30
N TYR A 44 0.47 -5.99 12.59
CA TYR A 44 0.78 -4.67 12.02
C TYR A 44 2.09 -4.11 12.54
N LYS A 45 2.36 -4.24 13.84
CA LYS A 45 3.63 -3.82 14.43
C LYS A 45 4.82 -4.59 13.85
N ASP A 46 4.66 -5.90 13.61
CA ASP A 46 5.70 -6.73 13.02
C ASP A 46 5.98 -6.34 11.58
N VAL A 47 4.94 -6.04 10.77
CA VAL A 47 5.09 -5.60 9.37
C VAL A 47 5.69 -4.20 9.30
N LEU A 48 5.17 -3.24 10.07
CA LEU A 48 5.73 -1.89 10.11
C LEU A 48 7.16 -1.90 10.65
N GLY A 49 7.43 -2.64 11.71
CA GLY A 49 8.78 -2.78 12.26
C GLY A 49 9.75 -3.41 11.25
N PHE A 50 9.29 -4.36 10.43
CA PHE A 50 10.07 -4.91 9.33
C PHE A 50 10.37 -3.85 8.27
N THR A 51 9.37 -3.07 7.86
CA THR A 51 9.51 -2.01 6.87
C THR A 51 10.46 -0.91 7.36
N PHE A 52 10.24 -0.38 8.56
CA PHE A 52 11.09 0.65 9.15
C PHE A 52 12.55 0.19 9.32
N ARG A 53 12.76 -1.08 9.64
CA ARG A 53 14.12 -1.63 9.74
C ARG A 53 14.84 -1.62 8.39
N HIS A 54 14.13 -1.96 7.30
CA HIS A 54 14.72 -1.91 5.96
C HIS A 54 14.92 -0.46 5.47
N TRP A 55 14.05 0.47 5.88
CA TRP A 55 14.24 1.90 5.66
C TRP A 55 15.50 2.42 6.37
N ALA A 56 15.73 1.98 7.61
CA ALA A 56 16.92 2.32 8.37
C ALA A 56 18.26 1.84 7.74
N GLU A 57 18.18 0.84 6.86
CA GLU A 57 19.34 0.39 6.08
C GLU A 57 19.69 1.31 4.91
N GLN A 58 18.77 2.23 4.55
CA GLN A 58 18.91 3.19 3.46
C GLN A 58 18.54 4.61 3.91
N PRO A 59 19.20 5.16 4.95
CA PRO A 59 18.75 6.38 5.61
C PRO A 59 18.74 7.59 4.67
N TRP A 60 19.72 7.72 3.80
CA TRP A 60 19.81 8.83 2.85
C TRP A 60 18.66 8.84 1.84
N ARG A 61 18.24 7.68 1.35
CA ARG A 61 17.11 7.60 0.42
C ARG A 61 15.80 7.95 1.08
N ILE A 62 15.57 7.43 2.29
CA ILE A 62 14.37 7.77 3.07
C ILE A 62 14.35 9.26 3.40
N LEU A 63 15.49 9.83 3.81
CA LEU A 63 15.60 11.26 4.08
C LEU A 63 15.28 12.08 2.82
N THR A 64 15.86 11.72 1.67
CA THR A 64 15.58 12.37 0.39
C THR A 64 14.09 12.31 0.04
N ILE A 65 13.43 11.15 0.20
CA ILE A 65 12.00 10.98 -0.07
C ILE A 65 11.18 11.89 0.87
N ILE A 66 11.45 11.83 2.18
CA ILE A 66 10.70 12.61 3.17
C ILE A 66 10.86 14.11 2.91
N VAL A 67 12.07 14.59 2.71
CA VAL A 67 12.33 16.01 2.45
C VAL A 67 11.69 16.46 1.14
N ALA A 68 11.84 15.69 0.07
CA ALA A 68 11.25 16.02 -1.22
C ALA A 68 9.71 16.00 -1.19
N VAL A 69 9.10 15.04 -0.47
CA VAL A 69 7.64 15.00 -0.25
C VAL A 69 7.19 16.23 0.55
N LEU A 70 7.87 16.54 1.64
CA LEU A 70 7.54 17.71 2.46
C LEU A 70 7.60 19.01 1.64
N LEU A 71 8.70 19.24 0.94
CA LEU A 71 8.89 20.46 0.14
C LEU A 71 7.89 20.55 -1.01
N SER A 72 7.66 19.46 -1.76
CA SER A 72 6.70 19.47 -2.87
C SER A 72 5.27 19.66 -2.39
N THR A 73 4.91 19.09 -1.24
CA THR A 73 3.56 19.24 -0.68
C THR A 73 3.37 20.64 -0.08
N LEU A 74 4.37 21.18 0.62
CA LEU A 74 4.33 22.57 1.11
C LEU A 74 4.23 23.58 -0.05
N ALA A 75 4.94 23.36 -1.14
CA ALA A 75 4.78 24.17 -2.35
C ALA A 75 3.33 24.13 -2.86
N SER A 76 2.69 22.95 -2.86
CA SER A 76 1.27 22.80 -3.24
C SER A 76 0.31 23.51 -2.28
N VAL A 77 0.60 23.54 -0.97
CA VAL A 77 -0.19 24.26 0.05
C VAL A 77 -0.10 25.78 -0.14
N VAL A 78 1.08 26.28 -0.53
CA VAL A 78 1.32 27.72 -0.70
C VAL A 78 0.85 28.23 -2.07
N THR A 79 0.71 27.37 -3.07
CA THR A 79 0.28 27.72 -4.43
C THR A 79 -1.02 28.55 -4.47
N PRO A 80 -2.13 28.20 -3.77
CA PRO A 80 -3.36 28.99 -3.77
C PRO A 80 -3.17 30.41 -3.24
N LEU A 81 -2.28 30.61 -2.25
CA LEU A 81 -1.99 31.92 -1.69
C LEU A 81 -1.41 32.87 -2.76
N TYR A 82 -0.42 32.41 -3.51
CA TYR A 82 0.18 33.23 -4.59
C TYR A 82 -0.72 33.36 -5.80
N ALA A 83 -1.56 32.37 -6.07
CA ALA A 83 -2.61 32.49 -7.09
C ALA A 83 -3.61 33.58 -6.73
N GLY A 84 -4.04 33.66 -5.47
CA GLY A 84 -4.88 34.77 -4.99
C GLY A 84 -4.19 36.13 -5.13
N ARG A 85 -2.92 36.24 -4.71
CA ARG A 85 -2.14 37.49 -4.87
C ARG A 85 -2.01 37.92 -6.32
N LEU A 86 -1.83 36.98 -7.25
CA LEU A 86 -1.78 37.26 -8.69
C LEU A 86 -3.12 37.83 -9.17
N VAL A 87 -4.23 37.21 -8.79
CA VAL A 87 -5.58 37.64 -9.13
C VAL A 87 -5.85 39.04 -8.58
N ASP A 88 -5.53 39.27 -7.32
CA ASP A 88 -5.72 40.60 -6.67
C ASP A 88 -4.90 41.69 -7.34
N ALA A 89 -3.64 41.43 -7.71
CA ALA A 89 -2.79 42.36 -8.41
C ALA A 89 -3.32 42.70 -9.82
N VAL A 90 -3.86 41.71 -10.52
CA VAL A 90 -4.48 41.94 -11.86
C VAL A 90 -5.80 42.71 -11.71
N ALA A 91 -6.62 42.36 -10.71
CA ALA A 91 -7.91 43.02 -10.46
C ALA A 91 -7.76 44.47 -10.00
N SER A 92 -6.66 44.81 -9.31
CA SER A 92 -6.37 46.19 -8.89
C SER A 92 -5.89 47.13 -10.01
N GLY A 93 -5.85 46.67 -11.27
CA GLY A 93 -5.51 47.49 -12.42
C GLY A 93 -4.04 47.42 -12.82
N ALA A 94 -3.44 46.24 -12.81
CA ALA A 94 -2.03 46.03 -13.19
C ALA A 94 -1.63 46.62 -14.53
N ALA A 95 -2.58 46.85 -15.44
CA ALA A 95 -2.32 47.54 -16.74
C ALA A 95 -2.05 49.04 -16.60
N SER A 96 -2.50 49.67 -15.52
CA SER A 96 -2.45 51.11 -15.30
C SER A 96 -1.52 51.54 -14.16
N ASP A 97 -1.21 50.63 -13.24
CA ASP A 97 -0.36 50.89 -12.06
C ASP A 97 0.94 50.07 -12.13
N PRO A 98 2.12 50.72 -12.23
CA PRO A 98 3.41 50.05 -12.25
C PRO A 98 3.67 49.16 -10.99
N THR A 99 3.11 49.53 -9.86
CA THR A 99 3.28 48.77 -8.60
C THR A 99 2.46 47.46 -8.62
N ALA A 100 1.23 47.53 -9.11
CA ALA A 100 0.37 46.36 -9.29
C ALA A 100 0.95 45.43 -10.39
N TRP A 101 1.54 45.97 -11.46
CA TRP A 101 2.22 45.22 -12.49
C TRP A 101 3.42 44.39 -11.93
N GLN A 102 4.28 45.05 -11.14
CA GLN A 102 5.41 44.36 -10.51
C GLN A 102 4.96 43.27 -9.54
N ALA A 103 3.89 43.52 -8.78
CA ALA A 103 3.31 42.52 -7.87
C ALA A 103 2.77 41.30 -8.64
N ALA A 104 2.09 41.54 -9.79
CA ALA A 104 1.59 40.46 -10.63
C ALA A 104 2.72 39.61 -11.24
N ILE A 105 3.77 40.26 -11.77
CA ILE A 105 4.94 39.55 -12.33
C ILE A 105 5.65 38.73 -11.23
N THR A 106 5.82 39.30 -10.05
CA THR A 106 6.46 38.60 -8.92
C THR A 106 5.64 37.37 -8.50
N ALA A 107 4.33 37.52 -8.37
CA ALA A 107 3.43 36.40 -8.04
C ALA A 107 3.47 35.33 -9.13
N PHE A 108 3.50 35.71 -10.41
CA PHE A 108 3.62 34.77 -11.52
C PHE A 108 4.91 33.96 -11.49
N TRP A 109 6.06 34.61 -11.30
CA TRP A 109 7.34 33.88 -11.21
C TRP A 109 7.44 32.96 -9.99
N ILE A 110 6.88 33.38 -8.86
CA ILE A 110 6.80 32.51 -7.67
C ILE A 110 5.92 31.29 -7.96
N LEU A 111 4.75 31.47 -8.59
CA LEU A 111 3.88 30.36 -8.99
C LEU A 111 4.59 29.41 -9.97
N ALA A 112 5.26 29.96 -10.96
CA ALA A 112 6.03 29.17 -11.92
C ALA A 112 7.14 28.36 -11.21
N ALA A 113 7.89 28.99 -10.32
CA ALA A 113 8.95 28.35 -9.54
C ALA A 113 8.38 27.25 -8.60
N LEU A 114 7.25 27.52 -7.94
CA LEU A 114 6.58 26.53 -7.08
C LEU A 114 6.09 25.32 -7.90
N GLY A 115 5.48 25.55 -9.08
CA GLY A 115 4.97 24.49 -9.95
C GLY A 115 6.08 23.61 -10.53
N VAL A 116 7.12 24.23 -11.09
CA VAL A 116 8.28 23.52 -11.64
C VAL A 116 9.05 22.81 -10.53
N GLY A 117 9.29 23.49 -9.41
CA GLY A 117 9.99 22.94 -8.25
C GLY A 117 9.26 21.75 -7.63
N ALA A 118 7.94 21.87 -7.42
CA ALA A 118 7.13 20.78 -6.89
C ALA A 118 7.15 19.56 -7.83
N THR A 119 7.08 19.78 -9.15
CA THR A 119 7.14 18.69 -10.13
C THR A 119 8.52 18.03 -10.15
N ALA A 120 9.59 18.79 -10.13
CA ALA A 120 10.96 18.25 -10.05
C ALA A 120 11.18 17.44 -8.76
N LEU A 121 10.74 17.96 -7.61
CA LEU A 121 10.82 17.25 -6.34
C LEU A 121 10.01 15.96 -6.36
N ARG A 122 8.84 15.94 -6.99
CA ARG A 122 8.03 14.73 -7.16
C ARG A 122 8.74 13.66 -7.99
N GLN A 123 9.46 14.06 -9.05
CA GLN A 123 10.31 13.11 -9.80
C GLN A 123 11.43 12.53 -8.94
N VAL A 124 12.06 13.35 -8.10
CA VAL A 124 13.08 12.87 -7.14
C VAL A 124 12.46 11.85 -6.17
N VAL A 125 11.25 12.07 -5.69
CA VAL A 125 10.52 11.10 -4.84
C VAL A 125 10.34 9.79 -5.57
N PHE A 126 9.79 9.77 -6.79
CA PHE A 126 9.54 8.53 -7.54
C PHE A 126 10.83 7.77 -7.85
N LEU A 127 11.88 8.44 -8.28
CA LEU A 127 13.18 7.81 -8.53
C LEU A 127 13.77 7.21 -7.26
N SER A 128 13.79 7.97 -6.16
CA SER A 128 14.33 7.51 -4.89
C SER A 128 13.53 6.33 -4.31
N LEU A 129 12.20 6.37 -4.44
CA LEU A 129 11.30 5.32 -4.02
C LEU A 129 11.50 4.03 -4.82
N THR A 130 11.62 4.14 -6.15
CA THR A 130 11.90 3.00 -7.03
C THR A 130 13.19 2.30 -6.60
N PHE A 131 14.27 3.04 -6.40
CA PHE A 131 15.54 2.46 -5.95
C PHE A 131 15.47 1.88 -4.53
N LEU A 132 14.73 2.52 -3.62
CA LEU A 132 14.49 2.01 -2.27
C LEU A 132 13.78 0.66 -2.34
N THR A 133 12.67 0.59 -3.05
CA THR A 133 11.83 -0.60 -3.15
C THR A 133 12.54 -1.73 -3.87
N LEU A 134 13.22 -1.48 -5.00
CA LEU A 134 14.00 -2.50 -5.71
C LEU A 134 15.08 -3.12 -4.84
N LYS A 135 15.80 -2.31 -4.06
CA LYS A 135 16.81 -2.84 -3.14
C LYS A 135 16.20 -3.67 -2.01
N MET A 136 15.04 -3.24 -1.48
CA MET A 136 14.30 -4.01 -0.49
C MET A 136 13.80 -5.34 -1.07
N MET A 137 13.18 -5.33 -2.25
CA MET A 137 12.69 -6.53 -2.95
C MET A 137 13.81 -7.51 -3.24
N SER A 138 14.94 -7.05 -3.78
CA SER A 138 16.13 -7.87 -4.06
C SER A 138 16.67 -8.54 -2.80
N LYS A 139 16.74 -7.80 -1.70
CA LYS A 139 17.20 -8.34 -0.42
C LYS A 139 16.25 -9.38 0.15
N ILE A 140 14.93 -9.16 0.01
CA ILE A 140 13.92 -10.12 0.45
C ILE A 140 13.99 -11.39 -0.38
N ALA A 141 14.11 -11.27 -1.72
CA ALA A 141 14.25 -12.42 -2.60
C ALA A 141 15.49 -13.24 -2.26
N ALA A 142 16.65 -12.59 -2.09
CA ALA A 142 17.90 -13.27 -1.72
C ALA A 142 17.79 -13.96 -0.36
N ASN A 143 17.21 -13.27 0.65
CA ASN A 143 17.02 -13.84 1.98
C ASN A 143 16.02 -15.01 1.99
N ALA A 144 14.95 -14.91 1.20
CA ALA A 144 13.98 -15.99 1.05
C ALA A 144 14.62 -17.21 0.38
N PHE A 145 15.34 -17.01 -0.71
CA PHE A 145 16.07 -18.08 -1.40
C PHE A 145 17.10 -18.76 -0.50
N HIS A 146 17.94 -17.96 0.18
CA HIS A 146 18.93 -18.45 1.13
C HIS A 146 18.31 -19.34 2.23
N ARG A 147 17.10 -19.02 2.69
CA ARG A 147 16.40 -19.81 3.71
C ARG A 147 15.77 -21.07 3.15
N VAL A 148 15.11 -20.96 1.99
CA VAL A 148 14.48 -22.10 1.31
C VAL A 148 15.52 -23.17 1.04
N GLN A 149 16.71 -22.79 0.54
CA GLN A 149 17.80 -23.74 0.28
C GLN A 149 18.33 -24.49 1.53
N ARG A 150 18.04 -23.99 2.72
CA ARG A 150 18.47 -24.60 4.00
C ARG A 150 17.37 -25.38 4.71
N PHE A 151 16.20 -25.53 4.11
CA PHE A 151 15.18 -26.43 4.61
C PHE A 151 15.57 -27.90 4.34
N SER A 152 15.03 -28.82 5.14
CA SER A 152 15.29 -30.24 4.99
C SER A 152 14.79 -30.78 3.65
N THR A 153 15.39 -31.88 3.19
CA THR A 153 14.95 -32.57 1.97
C THR A 153 13.49 -33.02 2.06
N ASP A 154 13.07 -33.44 3.25
CA ASP A 154 11.69 -33.81 3.54
C ASP A 154 10.71 -32.64 3.36
N TRP A 155 11.10 -31.44 3.78
CA TRP A 155 10.31 -30.23 3.52
C TRP A 155 10.18 -29.97 2.01
N HIS A 156 11.25 -30.12 1.24
CA HIS A 156 11.23 -29.95 -0.21
C HIS A 156 10.34 -30.99 -0.91
N ALA A 157 10.36 -32.25 -0.45
CA ALA A 157 9.52 -33.30 -1.00
C ALA A 157 8.01 -33.04 -0.73
N ASN A 158 7.67 -32.46 0.43
CA ASN A 158 6.30 -32.19 0.84
C ASN A 158 5.80 -30.76 0.50
N SER A 159 6.68 -29.88 -0.05
CA SER A 159 6.34 -28.50 -0.35
C SER A 159 6.27 -28.26 -1.85
N PHE A 160 5.15 -27.70 -2.31
CA PHE A 160 4.98 -27.35 -3.71
C PHE A 160 5.83 -26.10 -4.04
N ALA A 161 6.87 -26.25 -4.88
CA ALA A 161 7.81 -25.19 -5.23
C ALA A 161 7.10 -23.93 -5.76
N GLY A 162 6.08 -24.08 -6.61
CA GLY A 162 5.30 -22.97 -7.15
C GLY A 162 4.55 -22.17 -6.09
N SER A 163 4.09 -22.82 -4.99
CA SER A 163 3.43 -22.10 -3.89
C SER A 163 4.42 -21.23 -3.11
N THR A 164 5.64 -21.73 -2.92
CA THR A 164 6.71 -21.00 -2.23
C THR A 164 7.16 -19.79 -3.03
N VAL A 165 7.41 -19.94 -4.32
CA VAL A 165 7.74 -18.83 -5.24
C VAL A 165 6.63 -17.77 -5.21
N ARG A 166 5.37 -18.18 -5.33
CA ARG A 166 4.22 -17.26 -5.28
C ARG A 166 4.13 -16.50 -3.96
N LYS A 167 4.40 -17.14 -2.82
CA LYS A 167 4.40 -16.46 -1.50
C LYS A 167 5.49 -15.40 -1.43
N VAL A 168 6.70 -15.68 -1.91
CA VAL A 168 7.81 -14.73 -1.94
C VAL A 168 7.47 -13.54 -2.84
N THR A 169 7.05 -13.80 -4.07
CA THR A 169 6.70 -12.77 -5.05
C THR A 169 5.56 -11.88 -4.56
N ARG A 170 4.49 -12.49 -4.02
CA ARG A 170 3.38 -11.73 -3.44
C ARG A 170 3.82 -10.87 -2.24
N GLY A 171 4.73 -11.36 -1.41
CA GLY A 171 5.32 -10.60 -0.31
C GLY A 171 6.13 -9.39 -0.80
N MET A 172 6.88 -9.52 -1.89
CA MET A 172 7.62 -8.43 -2.51
C MET A 172 6.68 -7.33 -3.03
N TRP A 173 5.64 -7.70 -3.79
CA TRP A 173 4.64 -6.74 -4.29
C TRP A 173 3.80 -6.09 -3.18
N ALA A 174 3.50 -6.82 -2.12
CA ALA A 174 2.82 -6.24 -0.96
C ALA A 174 3.66 -5.19 -0.25
N LEU A 175 4.99 -5.35 -0.24
CA LEU A 175 5.92 -4.38 0.32
C LEU A 175 6.03 -3.12 -0.55
N ASP A 176 6.06 -3.29 -1.87
CA ASP A 176 6.00 -2.20 -2.85
C ASP A 176 4.75 -1.34 -2.61
N LEU A 177 3.58 -1.96 -2.61
CA LEU A 177 2.32 -1.28 -2.31
C LEU A 177 2.31 -0.60 -0.94
N LEU A 178 2.94 -1.19 0.07
CA LEU A 178 3.05 -0.59 1.40
C LEU A 178 3.92 0.66 1.39
N ASN A 179 5.06 0.63 0.69
CA ASN A 179 5.94 1.78 0.53
C ASN A 179 5.22 2.93 -0.19
N ASP A 180 4.53 2.63 -1.30
CA ASP A 180 3.74 3.61 -2.03
C ASP A 180 2.64 4.22 -1.16
N THR A 181 1.92 3.37 -0.43
CA THR A 181 0.84 3.83 0.45
C THR A 181 1.36 4.75 1.56
N LEU A 182 2.47 4.41 2.19
CA LEU A 182 3.02 5.20 3.30
C LEU A 182 3.70 6.48 2.85
N LEU A 183 4.54 6.41 1.80
CA LEU A 183 5.42 7.51 1.40
C LEU A 183 4.81 8.43 0.34
N VAL A 184 3.97 7.90 -0.57
CA VAL A 184 3.39 8.66 -1.69
C VAL A 184 1.94 9.05 -1.44
N ALA A 185 1.18 8.25 -0.69
CA ALA A 185 -0.22 8.57 -0.41
C ALA A 185 -0.41 9.18 0.98
N LEU A 186 0.01 8.48 2.04
CA LEU A 186 -0.30 8.89 3.41
C LEU A 186 0.51 10.12 3.85
N LEU A 187 1.81 10.11 3.64
CA LEU A 187 2.69 11.21 4.07
C LEU A 187 2.32 12.56 3.44
N PRO A 188 2.16 12.69 2.10
CA PRO A 188 1.73 13.95 1.49
C PRO A 188 0.34 14.37 1.96
N SER A 189 -0.59 13.44 2.13
CA SER A 189 -1.95 13.75 2.58
C SER A 189 -1.98 14.34 3.98
N LEU A 190 -1.17 13.80 4.91
CA LEU A 190 -1.03 14.34 6.26
C LEU A 190 -0.40 15.74 6.25
N VAL A 191 0.63 15.94 5.44
CA VAL A 191 1.31 17.24 5.31
C VAL A 191 0.37 18.28 4.69
N MET A 192 -0.37 17.90 3.65
CA MET A 192 -1.35 18.76 2.99
C MET A 192 -2.46 19.18 3.96
N LEU A 193 -2.99 18.22 4.71
CA LEU A 193 -4.03 18.47 5.71
C LEU A 193 -3.55 19.42 6.81
N ALA A 194 -2.39 19.13 7.39
CA ALA A 194 -1.79 19.97 8.41
C ALA A 194 -1.49 21.38 7.88
N GLY A 195 -0.85 21.45 6.70
CA GLY A 195 -0.48 22.72 6.06
C GLY A 195 -1.70 23.56 5.72
N ALA A 196 -2.74 22.99 5.13
CA ALA A 196 -3.98 23.71 4.82
C ALA A 196 -4.70 24.18 6.09
N THR A 197 -4.78 23.33 7.12
CA THR A 197 -5.41 23.70 8.40
C THR A 197 -4.66 24.85 9.07
N ILE A 198 -3.34 24.82 9.09
CA ILE A 198 -2.51 25.88 9.67
C ILE A 198 -2.63 27.16 8.86
N LEU A 199 -2.53 27.09 7.52
CA LEU A 199 -2.59 28.26 6.65
C LEU A 199 -3.94 28.97 6.77
N LEU A 200 -5.05 28.21 6.70
CA LEU A 200 -6.39 28.79 6.86
C LEU A 200 -6.64 29.26 8.29
N GLY A 201 -6.18 28.50 9.29
CA GLY A 201 -6.32 28.90 10.69
C GLY A 201 -5.60 30.19 11.04
N ALA A 202 -4.47 30.47 10.38
CA ALA A 202 -3.73 31.71 10.55
C ALA A 202 -4.45 32.94 9.94
N THR A 203 -5.19 32.72 8.83
CA THR A 203 -5.94 33.82 8.15
C THR A 203 -7.39 33.93 8.65
N TRP A 204 -8.05 32.80 8.81
CA TRP A 204 -9.44 32.68 9.26
C TRP A 204 -9.58 31.56 10.29
N PRO A 205 -9.49 31.86 11.60
CA PRO A 205 -9.47 30.83 12.65
C PRO A 205 -10.69 29.89 12.61
N LEU A 206 -11.87 30.43 12.31
CA LEU A 206 -13.08 29.63 12.18
C LEU A 206 -12.99 28.60 11.04
N MET A 207 -12.48 29.00 9.88
CA MET A 207 -12.31 28.12 8.72
C MET A 207 -11.25 27.04 8.98
N GLY A 208 -10.15 27.42 9.63
CA GLY A 208 -9.14 26.45 10.08
C GLY A 208 -9.70 25.40 11.04
N ALA A 209 -10.53 25.83 11.99
CA ALA A 209 -11.21 24.92 12.92
C ALA A 209 -12.18 23.98 12.20
N VAL A 210 -13.00 24.49 11.28
CA VAL A 210 -13.96 23.68 10.49
C VAL A 210 -13.22 22.62 9.66
N ILE A 211 -12.12 23.01 8.99
CA ILE A 211 -11.32 22.05 8.19
C ILE A 211 -10.63 21.05 9.10
N GLY A 212 -10.01 21.48 10.18
CA GLY A 212 -9.31 20.59 11.11
C GLY A 212 -10.23 19.54 11.74
N VAL A 213 -11.35 20.00 12.30
CA VAL A 213 -12.35 19.10 12.93
C VAL A 213 -13.03 18.22 11.88
N GLY A 214 -13.46 18.79 10.75
CA GLY A 214 -14.08 18.06 9.66
C GLY A 214 -13.17 16.95 9.08
N SER A 215 -11.88 17.27 8.92
CA SER A 215 -10.90 16.30 8.46
C SER A 215 -10.63 15.20 9.48
N LEU A 216 -10.54 15.52 10.76
CA LEU A 216 -10.38 14.54 11.82
C LEU A 216 -11.58 13.58 11.85
N LEU A 217 -12.80 14.12 11.76
CA LEU A 217 -14.03 13.33 11.69
C LEU A 217 -14.05 12.45 10.45
N TYR A 218 -13.69 12.98 9.27
CA TYR A 218 -13.61 12.24 8.02
C TYR A 218 -12.61 11.09 8.10
N VAL A 219 -11.38 11.34 8.58
CA VAL A 219 -10.35 10.30 8.73
C VAL A 219 -10.82 9.22 9.71
N THR A 220 -11.39 9.62 10.85
CA THR A 220 -11.89 8.68 11.86
C THR A 220 -13.00 7.79 11.26
N LEU A 221 -13.98 8.38 10.59
CA LEU A 221 -15.07 7.66 9.94
C LEU A 221 -14.55 6.71 8.86
N THR A 222 -13.63 7.20 8.00
CA THR A 222 -13.02 6.39 6.94
C THR A 222 -12.25 5.20 7.50
N VAL A 223 -11.47 5.39 8.56
CA VAL A 223 -10.75 4.30 9.23
C VAL A 223 -11.73 3.30 9.84
N MET A 224 -12.77 3.76 10.53
CA MET A 224 -13.79 2.87 11.12
C MET A 224 -14.50 2.04 10.04
N LEU A 225 -14.92 2.67 8.94
CA LEU A 225 -15.57 1.99 7.82
C LEU A 225 -14.62 1.01 7.13
N SER A 226 -13.37 1.40 6.90
CA SER A 226 -12.36 0.55 6.28
C SER A 226 -12.06 -0.69 7.12
N LEU A 227 -11.94 -0.54 8.43
CA LEU A 227 -11.67 -1.66 9.33
C LEU A 227 -12.90 -2.54 9.54
N GLY A 228 -14.10 -1.95 9.57
CA GLY A 228 -15.35 -2.68 9.82
C GLY A 228 -15.88 -3.42 8.58
N PHE A 229 -15.76 -2.85 7.39
CA PHE A 229 -16.37 -3.38 6.17
C PHE A 229 -15.35 -3.80 5.11
N VAL A 230 -14.38 -2.93 4.79
CA VAL A 230 -13.46 -3.18 3.67
C VAL A 230 -12.45 -4.29 4.02
N ALA A 231 -11.86 -4.25 5.19
CA ALA A 231 -10.85 -5.22 5.59
C ALA A 231 -11.38 -6.67 5.68
N PRO A 232 -12.58 -6.97 6.23
CA PRO A 232 -13.16 -8.30 6.19
C PRO A 232 -13.48 -8.76 4.76
N ALA A 233 -14.02 -7.87 3.90
CA ALA A 233 -14.31 -8.18 2.52
C ALA A 233 -13.04 -8.51 1.73
N ALA A 234 -11.98 -7.70 1.88
CA ALA A 234 -10.68 -7.93 1.25
C ALA A 234 -10.04 -9.26 1.70
N ARG A 235 -10.14 -9.62 2.99
CA ARG A 235 -9.66 -10.93 3.47
C ARG A 235 -10.39 -12.09 2.81
N LEU A 236 -11.70 -11.97 2.65
CA LEU A 236 -12.51 -13.00 1.98
C LEU A 236 -12.16 -13.10 0.50
N ALA A 237 -12.00 -11.98 -0.21
CA ALA A 237 -11.57 -11.93 -1.59
C ALA A 237 -10.18 -12.59 -1.77
N ASN A 238 -9.22 -12.26 -0.92
CA ASN A 238 -7.88 -12.86 -0.92
C ASN A 238 -7.88 -14.37 -0.64
N ALA A 239 -8.77 -14.85 0.24
CA ALA A 239 -8.93 -16.29 0.49
C ALA A 239 -9.45 -17.02 -0.77
N TRP A 240 -10.39 -16.43 -1.49
CA TRP A 240 -10.89 -16.99 -2.74
C TRP A 240 -9.87 -16.89 -3.88
N ASP A 241 -9.08 -15.82 -3.95
CA ASP A 241 -7.95 -15.71 -4.87
C ASP A 241 -6.93 -16.85 -4.68
N THR A 242 -6.62 -17.15 -3.43
CA THR A 242 -5.72 -18.27 -3.09
C THR A 242 -6.31 -19.62 -3.52
N ARG A 243 -7.62 -19.84 -3.31
CA ARG A 243 -8.32 -21.07 -3.74
C ARG A 243 -8.34 -21.20 -5.27
N MET A 244 -8.60 -20.10 -5.96
CA MET A 244 -8.56 -20.08 -7.43
C MET A 244 -7.17 -20.43 -7.96
N GLY A 245 -6.14 -19.82 -7.38
CA GLY A 245 -4.75 -20.13 -7.75
C GLY A 245 -4.36 -21.58 -7.47
N GLY A 246 -4.85 -22.17 -6.36
CA GLY A 246 -4.67 -23.59 -6.05
C GLY A 246 -5.36 -24.48 -7.07
N ALA A 247 -6.63 -24.23 -7.39
CA ALA A 247 -7.39 -25.02 -8.36
C ALA A 247 -6.76 -24.99 -9.75
N LEU A 248 -6.27 -23.81 -10.20
CA LEU A 248 -5.51 -23.70 -11.44
C LEU A 248 -4.22 -24.53 -11.44
N ALA A 249 -3.45 -24.44 -10.37
CA ALA A 249 -2.21 -25.17 -10.23
C ALA A 249 -2.45 -26.69 -10.26
N ASP A 250 -3.47 -27.18 -9.56
CA ASP A 250 -3.86 -28.58 -9.53
C ASP A 250 -4.26 -29.08 -10.92
N SER A 251 -5.12 -28.35 -11.64
CA SER A 251 -5.58 -28.71 -12.97
C SER A 251 -4.41 -28.78 -13.98
N ILE A 252 -3.46 -27.84 -13.87
CA ILE A 252 -2.27 -27.84 -14.75
C ILE A 252 -1.34 -29.00 -14.41
N THR A 253 -1.09 -29.26 -13.12
CA THR A 253 -0.18 -30.33 -12.68
C THR A 253 -0.74 -31.71 -13.03
N CYS A 254 -2.06 -31.91 -12.89
CA CYS A 254 -2.73 -33.16 -13.16
C CYS A 254 -3.23 -33.29 -14.63
N ASN A 255 -2.79 -32.41 -15.53
CA ASN A 255 -3.29 -32.40 -16.92
C ASN A 255 -3.18 -33.75 -17.64
N ALA A 256 -2.10 -34.48 -17.42
CA ALA A 256 -1.93 -35.83 -18.02
C ALA A 256 -3.04 -36.79 -17.59
N VAL A 257 -3.46 -36.72 -16.31
CA VAL A 257 -4.57 -37.53 -15.79
C VAL A 257 -5.90 -37.09 -16.38
N VAL A 258 -6.14 -35.76 -16.40
CA VAL A 258 -7.36 -35.20 -17.01
C VAL A 258 -7.50 -35.64 -18.44
N LYS A 259 -6.44 -35.57 -19.23
CA LYS A 259 -6.42 -36.03 -20.62
C LYS A 259 -6.63 -37.54 -20.77
N ALA A 260 -6.01 -38.34 -19.90
CA ALA A 260 -6.16 -39.80 -19.95
C ALA A 260 -7.62 -40.24 -19.73
N PHE A 261 -8.42 -39.45 -19.00
CA PHE A 261 -9.83 -39.72 -18.74
C PHE A 261 -10.81 -38.90 -19.59
N GLY A 262 -10.33 -38.04 -20.51
CA GLY A 262 -11.18 -37.17 -21.33
C GLY A 262 -12.06 -36.22 -20.46
N ALA A 263 -11.52 -35.75 -19.35
CA ALA A 263 -12.27 -35.06 -18.33
C ALA A 263 -12.11 -33.50 -18.37
N GLU A 264 -11.69 -32.95 -19.51
CA GLU A 264 -11.39 -31.52 -19.69
C GLU A 264 -12.60 -30.65 -19.36
N GLU A 265 -13.75 -30.93 -19.92
CA GLU A 265 -14.98 -30.16 -19.67
C GLU A 265 -15.41 -30.19 -18.20
N ARG A 266 -15.16 -31.30 -17.51
CA ARG A 266 -15.47 -31.42 -16.07
C ARG A 266 -14.56 -30.52 -15.23
N GLU A 267 -13.26 -30.47 -15.57
CA GLU A 267 -12.28 -29.60 -14.91
C GLU A 267 -12.55 -28.12 -15.20
N GLU A 268 -12.88 -27.77 -16.44
CA GLU A 268 -13.30 -26.40 -16.81
C GLU A 268 -14.53 -25.96 -16.02
N THR A 269 -15.54 -26.81 -15.94
CA THR A 269 -16.76 -26.53 -15.14
C THR A 269 -16.45 -26.38 -13.66
N ARG A 270 -15.54 -27.19 -13.13
CA ARG A 270 -15.07 -27.08 -11.73
C ARG A 270 -14.38 -25.75 -11.50
N LEU A 271 -13.45 -25.36 -12.37
CA LEU A 271 -12.72 -24.11 -12.30
C LEU A 271 -13.64 -22.89 -12.47
N ALA A 272 -14.57 -22.94 -13.42
CA ALA A 272 -15.56 -21.88 -13.63
C ALA A 272 -16.41 -21.60 -12.38
N ARG A 273 -16.77 -22.63 -11.61
CA ARG A 273 -17.46 -22.47 -10.32
C ARG A 273 -16.60 -21.76 -9.28
N VAL A 274 -15.31 -22.04 -9.19
CA VAL A 274 -14.38 -21.37 -8.28
C VAL A 274 -14.18 -19.91 -8.69
N ILE A 275 -13.99 -19.63 -9.97
CA ILE A 275 -13.88 -18.29 -10.54
C ILE A 275 -15.15 -17.47 -10.28
N GLY A 276 -16.34 -18.08 -10.47
CA GLY A 276 -17.62 -17.45 -10.18
C GLY A 276 -17.73 -17.00 -8.71
N LYS A 277 -17.35 -17.85 -7.78
CA LYS A 277 -17.33 -17.52 -6.35
C LYS A 277 -16.31 -16.43 -6.03
N TRP A 278 -15.10 -16.49 -6.59
CA TRP A 278 -14.08 -15.45 -6.46
C TRP A 278 -14.60 -14.10 -6.95
N ARG A 279 -15.16 -14.05 -8.18
CA ARG A 279 -15.73 -12.83 -8.77
C ARG A 279 -16.82 -12.20 -7.90
N LEU A 280 -17.71 -13.03 -7.34
CA LEU A 280 -18.81 -12.56 -6.49
C LEU A 280 -18.30 -11.96 -5.16
N ARG A 281 -17.21 -12.48 -4.62
CA ARG A 281 -16.61 -12.02 -3.36
C ARG A 281 -15.70 -10.81 -3.54
N THR A 282 -15.07 -10.68 -4.70
CA THR A 282 -14.22 -9.53 -5.04
C THR A 282 -15.06 -8.30 -5.42
N ARG A 283 -16.27 -8.50 -5.93
CA ARG A 283 -17.19 -7.41 -6.31
C ARG A 283 -17.84 -6.70 -5.11
N ARG A 284 -17.85 -7.29 -3.94
CA ARG A 284 -18.40 -6.69 -2.72
C ARG A 284 -17.43 -5.76 -2.04
#